data_7dd6404d3695b981ec9136658df7bcb3
#
_entry.id   7dd6404d3695b981ec9136658df7bcb3
#
_cell.length_a   1.000
_cell.length_b   1.000
_cell.length_c   1.000
_cell.angle_alpha   90.00
_cell.angle_beta   90.00
_cell.angle_gamma   90.00
#
_symmetry.space_group_name_H-M   'P 1'
#
loop_
_entity.id
_entity.type
_entity.pdbx_description
1 polymer ?
#
loop_
_entity_poly.entity_id
_entity_poly.type
_entity_poly.pdbx_seq_one_letter_code
_entity_poly.pdbx_strand_id
1 'polypeptide(L)' 'MNGEIRRAKIENILKSSAVPVPGVTLAKDLDVSRQIIVSDIALLRANGL' A
#
# COMPACT_ATOMS: atom_id res chain seq x y z
N MET A 1 -11.64 -0.76 7.51
CA MET A 1 -11.22 0.02 6.32
C MET A 1 -11.37 -0.85 5.10
N ASN A 2 -12.06 -0.39 4.05
CA ASN A 2 -12.23 -1.20 2.86
C ASN A 2 -10.99 -1.14 1.95
N GLY A 3 -10.94 -2.03 0.94
CA GLY A 3 -9.79 -2.15 0.08
C GLY A 3 -9.50 -0.91 -0.75
N GLU A 4 -10.52 -0.21 -1.21
CA GLU A 4 -10.34 1.01 -2.00
C GLU A 4 -9.69 2.12 -1.17
N ILE A 5 -10.18 2.32 0.03
CA ILE A 5 -9.61 3.32 0.94
C ILE A 5 -8.19 2.95 1.32
N ARG A 6 -7.94 1.67 1.61
CA ARG A 6 -6.61 1.19 1.95
C ARG A 6 -5.63 1.41 0.80
N ARG A 7 -6.02 1.03 -0.43
CA ARG A 7 -5.15 1.21 -1.60
C ARG A 7 -4.87 2.68 -1.89
N ALA A 8 -5.86 3.55 -1.69
CA ALA A 8 -5.65 4.99 -1.84
C ALA A 8 -4.60 5.51 -0.84
N LYS A 9 -4.65 5.03 0.40
CA LYS A 9 -3.66 5.40 1.42
C LYS A 9 -2.28 4.89 1.05
N ILE A 10 -2.18 3.65 0.60
CA ILE A 10 -0.90 3.09 0.15
C ILE A 10 -0.31 3.91 -0.99
N GLU A 11 -1.13 4.24 -1.98
CA GLU A 11 -0.69 5.04 -3.12
C GLU A 11 -0.16 6.40 -2.67
N ASN A 12 -0.87 7.07 -1.78
CA ASN A 12 -0.43 8.37 -1.26
C ASN A 12 0.90 8.27 -0.54
N ILE A 13 1.07 7.24 0.30
CA ILE A 13 2.31 7.03 1.03
C ILE A 13 3.47 6.80 0.06
N LEU A 14 3.28 5.94 -0.94
CA LEU A 14 4.32 5.61 -1.90
C LEU A 14 4.70 6.82 -2.75
N LYS A 15 3.73 7.63 -3.15
CA LYS A 15 3.99 8.81 -3.99
C LYS A 15 4.66 9.94 -3.23
N SER A 16 4.37 10.07 -1.93
CA SER A 16 4.93 11.17 -1.13
C SER A 16 6.24 10.81 -0.45
N SER A 17 6.66 9.54 -0.49
CA SER A 17 7.91 9.11 0.14
C SER A 17 9.09 9.33 -0.79
N ALA A 18 10.18 9.90 -0.26
CA ALA A 18 11.41 10.10 -1.02
C ALA A 18 12.21 8.80 -1.20
N VAL A 19 11.91 7.79 -0.37
CA VAL A 19 12.61 6.50 -0.38
C VAL A 19 11.58 5.38 -0.45
N PRO A 20 11.96 4.19 -0.92
CA PRO A 20 11.04 3.04 -0.93
C PRO A 20 10.53 2.72 0.48
N VAL A 21 9.23 2.41 0.59
CA VAL A 21 8.61 2.07 1.86
C VAL A 21 8.42 0.55 1.91
N PRO A 22 9.02 -0.15 2.90
CA PRO A 22 8.86 -1.59 3.00
C PRO A 22 7.41 -1.99 3.24
N GLY A 23 6.99 -3.12 2.67
CA GLY A 23 5.63 -3.63 2.87
C GLY A 23 5.32 -3.89 4.34
N VAL A 24 6.31 -4.27 5.14
CA VAL A 24 6.15 -4.46 6.58
C VAL A 24 5.72 -3.17 7.27
N THR A 25 6.31 -2.04 6.87
CA THR A 25 5.96 -0.74 7.43
C THR A 25 4.52 -0.37 7.08
N LEU A 26 4.12 -0.58 5.83
CA LEU A 26 2.75 -0.32 5.40
C LEU A 26 1.75 -1.21 6.14
N ALA A 27 2.09 -2.48 6.33
CA ALA A 27 1.22 -3.40 7.04
C ALA A 27 0.99 -2.95 8.49
N LYS A 28 2.03 -2.49 9.16
CA LYS A 28 1.93 -1.97 10.53
C LYS A 28 1.10 -0.70 10.58
N ASP A 29 1.38 0.24 9.70
CA ASP A 29 0.72 1.54 9.68
C ASP A 29 -0.78 1.42 9.40
N LEU A 30 -1.17 0.47 8.57
CA LEU A 30 -2.56 0.27 8.17
C LEU A 30 -3.24 -0.86 8.94
N ASP A 31 -2.52 -1.50 9.86
CA ASP A 31 -3.05 -2.58 10.70
C ASP A 31 -3.66 -3.71 9.87
N VAL A 32 -2.92 -4.17 8.87
CA VAL A 32 -3.31 -5.32 8.04
C VAL A 32 -2.10 -6.24 7.86
N SER A 33 -2.36 -7.43 7.31
CA SER A 33 -1.26 -8.37 7.07
C SER A 33 -0.38 -7.91 5.90
N ARG A 34 0.88 -8.34 5.92
CA ARG A 34 1.81 -8.06 4.84
C ARG A 34 1.29 -8.60 3.50
N GLN A 35 0.61 -9.76 3.54
CA GLN A 35 0.05 -10.37 2.33
C GLN A 35 -1.00 -9.48 1.68
N ILE A 36 -1.82 -8.81 2.49
CA ILE A 36 -2.81 -7.85 1.97
C ILE A 36 -2.09 -6.70 1.28
N ILE A 37 -1.01 -6.21 1.86
CA ILE A 37 -0.22 -5.12 1.27
C ILE A 37 0.37 -5.55 -0.07
N VAL A 38 0.92 -6.77 -0.15
CA VAL A 38 1.47 -7.29 -1.41
C VAL A 38 0.40 -7.34 -2.50
N SER A 39 -0.80 -7.83 -2.16
CA SER A 39 -1.92 -7.89 -3.09
C SER A 39 -2.36 -6.49 -3.53
N ASP A 40 -2.44 -5.55 -2.60
CA ASP A 40 -2.85 -4.19 -2.92
C ASP A 40 -1.84 -3.50 -3.84
N ILE A 41 -0.56 -3.67 -3.59
CA ILE A 41 0.49 -3.09 -4.44
C ILE A 41 0.40 -3.69 -5.85
N ALA A 42 0.14 -4.99 -5.97
CA ALA A 42 -0.02 -5.62 -7.27
C ALA A 42 -1.18 -5.02 -8.05
N LEU A 43 -2.31 -4.76 -7.36
CA LEU A 43 -3.47 -4.12 -7.98
C LEU A 43 -3.15 -2.68 -8.40
N LEU A 44 -2.46 -1.93 -7.57
CA LEU A 44 -2.07 -0.55 -7.90
C LEU A 44 -1.15 -0.50 -9.11
N ARG A 45 -0.20 -1.42 -9.20
CA ARG A 45 0.70 -1.50 -10.35
C ARG A 45 -0.06 -1.86 -11.63
N ALA A 46 -1.03 -2.76 -11.53
CA ALA A 46 -1.87 -3.11 -12.68
C ALA A 46 -2.67 -1.91 -13.17
N ASN A 47 -2.95 -0.94 -12.29
CA ASN A 47 -3.69 0.28 -12.62
C ASN A 47 -2.79 1.48 -12.89
N GLY A 48 -1.50 1.25 -13.11
CA GLY A 48 -0.60 2.29 -13.58
C GLY A 48 0.22 3.01 -12.52
N LEU A 49 0.28 2.45 -11.32
CA LEU A 49 1.12 3.05 -10.27
C LEU A 49 2.60 3.01 -10.67
#